data_cfdb73cf20492c919b81f6e8ceab887e
#
_entry.id   cfdb73cf20492c919b81f6e8ceab887e
#
_cell.length_a   1.000
_cell.length_b   1.000
_cell.length_c   1.000
_cell.angle_alpha   90.00
_cell.angle_beta   90.00
_cell.angle_gamma   90.00
#
_symmetry.space_group_name_H-M   'P 1'
#
loop_
_entity.id
_entity.type
_entity.pdbx_description
1 polymer ?
#
loop_
_entity_poly.entity_id
_entity_poly.type
_entity_poly.pdbx_seq_one_letter_code
_entity_poly.pdbx_strand_id
1 'polypeptide(L)'
;MKSPDALTVFALVATSTAWSCQRPRVAETEPGAARRPNIVVILADDMGYGDPACFNADSRIPTPHIDRLAAEGTRFTDAHAPGAWCVPSRYGLLTGRFPCREGTFHPGETAVLDPGRVTLPAFLKGEGYRTAMVGKWHLGFDGGPLAPAPLRGGPLDRGFDSFFGIHASLDIPPYFFIRDRAPVTPASIDVAASSTEGWTDIQGAFWRAGKSAPDFVHAGVRTRFEEEAVRVLQEHDGSAPLFLYVALASPHTPWLPGRRGRGGAELYGDFVADVDDTVGAIVAAADARGEDTLIVFTSDNGPVWYPDDVARTGHASAGPYRGMKSDSFEGGHRMPFIARWRGRVPAGASSGQLLSFTDLFATFAAALDAELPAGAAPDSVSFLPSLLDPDAPSARGALVLKANGSVVRSGRWKLIDHLGSGGFSRPRRVKGDGGQLYDLGSDPGETENLWSERPDRVAELLAVKKRLLGDD
;
A
#
# COMPACT_ATOMS: atom_id res chain seq x y z
N MET A 1 9.36 -112.34 -4.19
CA MET A 1 10.42 -112.18 -5.21
C MET A 1 10.30 -110.75 -5.77
N LYS A 2 11.33 -110.00 -5.50
CA LYS A 2 11.78 -108.78 -6.19
C LYS A 2 10.78 -107.64 -6.52
N SER A 3 10.95 -106.58 -5.76
CA SER A 3 10.69 -105.18 -6.04
C SER A 3 11.25 -104.74 -7.40
N PRO A 4 10.76 -103.65 -7.99
CA PRO A 4 11.64 -102.45 -8.04
C PRO A 4 10.98 -101.07 -7.77
N ASP A 5 11.74 -100.30 -7.09
CA ASP A 5 12.09 -98.87 -7.08
C ASP A 5 11.13 -97.83 -7.66
N ALA A 6 10.71 -96.93 -6.78
CA ALA A 6 10.06 -95.70 -7.13
C ALA A 6 11.10 -94.54 -7.14
N LEU A 7 11.32 -93.91 -8.27
CA LEU A 7 12.07 -92.66 -8.42
C LEU A 7 11.19 -91.48 -8.02
N THR A 8 11.63 -90.75 -7.00
CA THR A 8 11.01 -89.49 -6.61
C THR A 8 11.69 -88.32 -7.34
N VAL A 9 10.94 -87.61 -8.20
CA VAL A 9 11.41 -86.45 -8.88
C VAL A 9 11.08 -85.24 -8.02
N PHE A 10 12.10 -84.51 -7.53
CA PHE A 10 11.94 -83.18 -6.88
C PHE A 10 11.82 -82.14 -7.98
N ALA A 11 10.68 -81.41 -8.03
CA ALA A 11 10.50 -80.20 -8.83
C ALA A 11 10.93 -78.99 -8.00
N LEU A 12 11.99 -78.31 -8.44
CA LEU A 12 12.40 -77.02 -7.90
C LEU A 12 11.46 -75.90 -8.47
N VAL A 13 10.65 -75.29 -7.61
CA VAL A 13 9.89 -74.08 -7.96
C VAL A 13 10.78 -72.89 -7.67
N ALA A 14 11.27 -72.23 -8.75
CA ALA A 14 11.98 -70.95 -8.69
C ALA A 14 10.96 -69.83 -8.61
N THR A 15 10.80 -69.19 -7.44
CA THR A 15 10.02 -67.97 -7.26
C THR A 15 10.87 -66.74 -7.66
N SER A 16 10.64 -66.22 -8.84
CA SER A 16 11.22 -64.96 -9.27
C SER A 16 10.45 -63.77 -8.61
N THR A 17 11.01 -63.12 -7.59
CA THR A 17 10.55 -61.83 -7.06
C THR A 17 11.01 -60.75 -8.00
N ALA A 18 10.12 -60.27 -8.88
CA ALA A 18 10.33 -59.05 -9.63
C ALA A 18 10.21 -57.83 -8.71
N TRP A 19 11.33 -57.19 -8.41
CA TRP A 19 11.34 -55.86 -7.78
C TRP A 19 10.86 -54.85 -8.81
N SER A 20 9.61 -54.38 -8.68
CA SER A 20 9.07 -53.25 -9.39
C SER A 20 9.68 -51.98 -8.81
N CYS A 21 10.64 -51.39 -9.52
CA CYS A 21 11.14 -50.05 -9.25
C CYS A 21 10.06 -49.05 -9.63
N GLN A 22 9.15 -48.73 -8.71
CA GLN A 22 8.23 -47.60 -8.88
C GLN A 22 9.05 -46.29 -8.84
N ARG A 23 9.26 -45.69 -10.00
CA ARG A 23 9.71 -44.30 -10.08
C ARG A 23 8.68 -43.42 -9.37
N PRO A 24 9.10 -42.42 -8.56
CA PRO A 24 8.16 -41.49 -7.99
C PRO A 24 7.42 -40.81 -9.15
N ARG A 25 6.09 -40.86 -9.14
CA ARG A 25 5.25 -40.04 -10.03
C ARG A 25 5.56 -38.58 -9.72
N VAL A 26 6.24 -37.90 -10.60
CA VAL A 26 6.17 -36.47 -10.70
C VAL A 26 4.69 -36.15 -10.93
N ALA A 27 4.08 -35.42 -10.01
CA ALA A 27 2.71 -34.97 -10.18
C ALA A 27 2.66 -34.18 -11.51
N GLU A 28 2.04 -34.78 -12.52
CA GLU A 28 1.69 -34.07 -13.75
C GLU A 28 0.68 -32.98 -13.32
N THR A 29 1.12 -31.71 -13.33
CA THR A 29 0.21 -30.57 -13.25
C THR A 29 -0.74 -30.65 -14.43
N GLU A 30 -2.04 -30.71 -14.16
CA GLU A 30 -3.10 -30.68 -15.16
C GLU A 30 -2.82 -29.53 -16.14
N PRO A 31 -2.83 -29.74 -17.46
CA PRO A 31 -2.66 -28.67 -18.43
C PRO A 31 -3.96 -27.86 -18.47
N GLY A 32 -3.99 -26.69 -17.78
CA GLY A 32 -5.11 -25.77 -17.94
C GLY A 32 -5.45 -24.84 -16.78
N ALA A 33 -4.96 -25.03 -15.57
CA ALA A 33 -5.15 -24.02 -14.54
C ALA A 33 -4.23 -22.82 -14.84
N ALA A 34 -4.81 -21.70 -15.30
CA ALA A 34 -4.06 -20.45 -15.50
C ALA A 34 -3.30 -20.14 -14.20
N ARG A 35 -1.97 -20.04 -14.29
CA ARG A 35 -1.12 -19.78 -13.14
C ARG A 35 -1.52 -18.44 -12.53
N ARG A 36 -1.79 -18.40 -11.23
CA ARG A 36 -2.15 -17.15 -10.52
C ARG A 36 -1.00 -16.15 -10.64
N PRO A 37 -1.29 -14.86 -10.91
CA PRO A 37 -0.24 -13.85 -11.07
C PRO A 37 0.49 -13.59 -9.76
N ASN A 38 1.74 -13.18 -9.82
CA ASN A 38 2.35 -12.48 -8.71
C ASN A 38 1.69 -11.11 -8.55
N ILE A 39 1.64 -10.60 -7.32
CA ILE A 39 1.08 -9.29 -7.00
C ILE A 39 2.15 -8.50 -6.25
N VAL A 40 2.52 -7.35 -6.80
CA VAL A 40 3.48 -6.41 -6.19
C VAL A 40 2.76 -5.09 -5.95
N VAL A 41 2.64 -4.68 -4.69
CA VAL A 41 2.09 -3.38 -4.30
C VAL A 41 3.23 -2.51 -3.77
N ILE A 42 3.50 -1.39 -4.44
CA ILE A 42 4.49 -0.40 -4.03
C ILE A 42 3.76 0.82 -3.52
N LEU A 43 3.91 1.11 -2.24
CA LEU A 43 3.26 2.21 -1.54
C LEU A 43 4.32 3.24 -1.13
N ALA A 44 4.31 4.42 -1.75
CA ALA A 44 5.09 5.57 -1.30
C ALA A 44 4.46 6.17 -0.01
N ASP A 45 5.21 6.99 0.71
CA ASP A 45 4.82 7.62 1.97
C ASP A 45 4.90 9.14 1.82
N ASP A 46 3.79 9.85 1.87
CA ASP A 46 3.68 11.30 1.66
C ASP A 46 4.02 11.79 0.23
N MET A 47 3.84 10.98 -0.80
CA MET A 47 4.01 11.41 -2.18
C MET A 47 2.73 12.04 -2.73
N GLY A 48 2.84 13.24 -3.31
CA GLY A 48 1.70 13.97 -3.84
C GLY A 48 1.20 13.45 -5.19
N TYR A 49 -0.07 13.74 -5.48
CA TYR A 49 -0.69 13.44 -6.79
C TYR A 49 0.06 14.09 -7.95
N GLY A 50 0.58 15.29 -7.74
CA GLY A 50 1.27 16.08 -8.76
C GLY A 50 2.78 15.86 -8.84
N ASP A 51 3.35 14.94 -8.06
CA ASP A 51 4.79 14.66 -8.11
C ASP A 51 5.18 13.91 -9.38
N PRO A 52 4.50 12.81 -9.80
CA PRO A 52 4.84 12.14 -11.05
C PRO A 52 4.38 12.94 -12.27
N ALA A 53 5.24 13.05 -13.29
CA ALA A 53 4.95 13.79 -14.51
C ALA A 53 3.75 13.21 -15.28
N CYS A 54 3.51 11.91 -15.21
CA CYS A 54 2.33 11.29 -15.82
C CYS A 54 0.98 11.72 -15.20
N PHE A 55 0.97 12.34 -14.01
CA PHE A 55 -0.23 12.92 -13.39
C PHE A 55 -0.25 14.46 -13.45
N ASN A 56 0.91 15.09 -13.60
CA ASN A 56 1.06 16.54 -13.64
C ASN A 56 2.15 16.91 -14.66
N ALA A 57 1.74 17.38 -15.82
CA ALA A 57 2.68 17.76 -16.89
C ALA A 57 3.63 18.91 -16.48
N ASP A 58 3.24 19.71 -15.47
CA ASP A 58 4.05 20.80 -14.92
C ASP A 58 4.94 20.35 -13.74
N SER A 59 5.00 19.04 -13.46
CA SER A 59 5.89 18.52 -12.43
C SER A 59 7.34 18.89 -12.73
N ARG A 60 8.02 19.40 -11.70
CA ARG A 60 9.44 19.72 -11.79
C ARG A 60 10.35 18.57 -11.35
N ILE A 61 9.75 17.45 -11.00
CA ILE A 61 10.46 16.27 -10.49
C ILE A 61 10.51 15.22 -11.60
N PRO A 62 11.70 14.77 -12.02
CA PRO A 62 11.82 13.70 -13.00
C PRO A 62 11.44 12.36 -12.36
N THR A 63 10.45 11.68 -12.94
CA THR A 63 9.95 10.37 -12.49
C THR A 63 9.87 9.36 -13.65
N PRO A 64 10.97 9.14 -14.40
CA PRO A 64 10.92 8.35 -15.63
C PRO A 64 10.48 6.90 -15.43
N HIS A 65 10.72 6.29 -14.27
CA HIS A 65 10.34 4.91 -13.99
C HIS A 65 8.86 4.77 -13.65
N ILE A 66 8.30 5.71 -12.86
CA ILE A 66 6.86 5.79 -12.56
C ILE A 66 6.10 6.14 -13.83
N ASP A 67 6.60 7.09 -14.63
CA ASP A 67 5.99 7.48 -15.91
C ASP A 67 5.99 6.32 -16.92
N ARG A 68 7.07 5.54 -16.95
CA ARG A 68 7.13 4.32 -17.76
C ARG A 68 6.12 3.28 -17.26
N LEU A 69 6.00 3.08 -15.95
CA LEU A 69 4.99 2.15 -15.39
C LEU A 69 3.59 2.57 -15.80
N ALA A 70 3.29 3.88 -15.82
CA ALA A 70 2.04 4.44 -16.30
C ALA A 70 1.84 4.22 -17.82
N ALA A 71 2.89 4.38 -18.61
CA ALA A 71 2.84 4.12 -20.06
C ALA A 71 2.65 2.64 -20.40
N GLU A 72 3.11 1.73 -19.52
CA GLU A 72 2.94 0.28 -19.67
C GLU A 72 1.65 -0.25 -18.99
N GLY A 73 0.88 0.60 -18.28
CA GLY A 73 -0.33 0.24 -17.53
C GLY A 73 -1.43 1.27 -17.67
N THR A 74 -2.37 1.27 -16.75
CA THR A 74 -3.47 2.23 -16.64
C THR A 74 -3.29 3.14 -15.42
N ARG A 75 -3.48 4.44 -15.60
CA ARG A 75 -3.55 5.45 -14.52
C ARG A 75 -4.99 5.62 -14.07
N PHE A 76 -5.21 5.69 -12.76
CA PHE A 76 -6.49 6.03 -12.17
C PHE A 76 -6.41 7.43 -11.57
N THR A 77 -7.20 8.36 -12.09
CA THR A 77 -7.12 9.78 -11.75
C THR A 77 -8.06 10.20 -10.63
N ASP A 78 -8.96 9.32 -10.18
CA ASP A 78 -9.86 9.55 -9.03
C ASP A 78 -9.70 8.43 -7.98
N ALA A 79 -8.43 8.16 -7.62
CA ALA A 79 -8.05 7.14 -6.64
C ALA A 79 -7.77 7.76 -5.27
N HIS A 80 -8.35 7.18 -4.23
CA HIS A 80 -8.31 7.75 -2.88
C HIS A 80 -7.69 6.81 -1.85
N ALA A 81 -6.76 7.35 -1.08
CA ALA A 81 -6.37 6.75 0.18
C ALA A 81 -7.57 6.73 1.14
N PRO A 82 -7.82 5.64 1.87
CA PRO A 82 -8.94 5.57 2.81
C PRO A 82 -8.80 6.48 4.03
N GLY A 83 -7.63 7.07 4.22
CA GLY A 83 -7.35 8.09 5.23
C GLY A 83 -6.40 9.16 4.72
N ALA A 84 -6.49 10.38 5.26
CA ALA A 84 -5.63 11.49 4.88
C ALA A 84 -4.25 11.46 5.56
N TRP A 85 -3.90 10.38 6.29
CA TRP A 85 -2.57 10.14 6.87
C TRP A 85 -2.27 8.64 6.97
N CYS A 86 -1.00 8.31 7.24
CA CYS A 86 -0.43 6.98 7.07
C CYS A 86 -1.22 5.83 7.73
N VAL A 87 -1.53 5.94 9.04
CA VAL A 87 -2.09 4.81 9.82
C VAL A 87 -3.46 4.38 9.30
N PRO A 88 -4.47 5.25 9.19
CA PRO A 88 -5.78 4.86 8.66
C PRO A 88 -5.71 4.41 7.20
N SER A 89 -4.83 5.00 6.41
CA SER A 89 -4.66 4.60 5.01
C SER A 89 -4.15 3.16 4.89
N ARG A 90 -3.08 2.82 5.62
CA ARG A 90 -2.51 1.45 5.67
C ARG A 90 -3.49 0.45 6.27
N TYR A 91 -4.25 0.87 7.30
CA TYR A 91 -5.34 0.06 7.87
C TYR A 91 -6.38 -0.29 6.81
N GLY A 92 -6.91 0.71 6.10
CA GLY A 92 -7.95 0.50 5.09
C GLY A 92 -7.48 -0.37 3.92
N LEU A 93 -6.24 -0.15 3.44
CA LEU A 93 -5.63 -0.95 2.39
C LEU A 93 -5.53 -2.43 2.77
N LEU A 94 -5.05 -2.72 3.99
CA LEU A 94 -4.83 -4.10 4.44
C LEU A 94 -6.10 -4.82 4.89
N THR A 95 -7.19 -4.10 5.21
CA THR A 95 -8.41 -4.70 5.75
C THR A 95 -9.62 -4.64 4.82
N GLY A 96 -9.56 -3.82 3.75
CA GLY A 96 -10.74 -3.56 2.91
C GLY A 96 -11.88 -2.89 3.69
N ARG A 97 -11.56 -2.15 4.77
CA ARG A 97 -12.53 -1.56 5.68
C ARG A 97 -12.31 -0.06 5.81
N PHE A 98 -13.37 0.73 5.77
CA PHE A 98 -13.26 2.17 5.99
C PHE A 98 -12.75 2.49 7.39
N PRO A 99 -11.67 3.27 7.53
CA PRO A 99 -11.14 3.64 8.83
C PRO A 99 -12.10 4.47 9.68
N CYS A 100 -13.12 5.06 9.08
CA CYS A 100 -14.17 5.80 9.79
C CYS A 100 -15.03 4.91 10.71
N ARG A 101 -15.03 3.60 10.51
CA ARG A 101 -15.69 2.63 11.41
C ARG A 101 -14.92 2.42 12.70
N GLU A 102 -13.66 2.80 12.72
CA GLU A 102 -12.78 2.70 13.89
C GLU A 102 -12.73 4.06 14.60
N GLY A 103 -12.48 4.03 15.89
CA GLY A 103 -12.35 5.24 16.70
C GLY A 103 -11.11 6.05 16.37
N THR A 104 -10.08 5.91 17.19
CA THR A 104 -8.79 6.61 17.04
C THR A 104 -7.70 5.67 16.57
N PHE A 105 -6.78 6.21 15.76
CA PHE A 105 -5.61 5.49 15.28
C PHE A 105 -4.37 6.02 16.03
N HIS A 106 -4.01 5.36 17.11
CA HIS A 106 -2.80 5.66 17.87
C HIS A 106 -1.94 4.40 17.94
N PRO A 107 -1.00 4.19 17.01
CA PRO A 107 -0.07 3.07 17.05
C PRO A 107 0.96 3.31 18.17
N GLY A 108 0.53 3.06 19.38
CA GLY A 108 1.36 3.17 20.59
C GLY A 108 1.81 1.79 21.07
N GLU A 109 1.36 1.42 22.27
CA GLU A 109 1.72 0.15 22.92
C GLU A 109 0.90 -1.06 22.43
N THR A 110 -0.09 -0.85 21.55
CA THR A 110 -0.95 -1.92 21.02
C THR A 110 -0.98 -1.90 19.50
N ALA A 111 -1.14 -3.09 18.90
CA ALA A 111 -1.39 -3.23 17.50
C ALA A 111 -2.77 -2.63 17.14
N VAL A 112 -2.84 -1.89 16.04
CA VAL A 112 -4.07 -1.26 15.52
C VAL A 112 -5.04 -2.29 14.92
N LEU A 113 -4.49 -3.38 14.38
CA LEU A 113 -5.28 -4.43 13.74
C LEU A 113 -5.72 -5.48 14.78
N ASP A 114 -7.02 -5.71 14.90
CA ASP A 114 -7.56 -6.76 15.77
C ASP A 114 -7.03 -8.14 15.37
N PRO A 115 -6.73 -9.02 16.33
CA PRO A 115 -6.17 -10.35 16.04
C PRO A 115 -7.07 -11.23 15.16
N GLY A 116 -8.39 -11.09 15.24
CA GLY A 116 -9.36 -11.88 14.47
C GLY A 116 -9.73 -11.28 13.11
N ARG A 117 -9.18 -10.12 12.76
CA ARG A 117 -9.51 -9.46 11.50
C ARG A 117 -8.77 -10.09 10.33
N VAL A 118 -9.53 -10.54 9.33
CA VAL A 118 -8.95 -11.02 8.07
C VAL A 118 -8.31 -9.85 7.34
N THR A 119 -7.03 -9.96 7.04
CA THR A 119 -6.26 -8.97 6.29
C THR A 119 -6.00 -9.46 4.87
N LEU A 120 -5.70 -8.55 3.97
CA LEU A 120 -5.35 -8.86 2.58
C LEU A 120 -4.21 -9.91 2.48
N PRO A 121 -3.06 -9.76 3.18
CA PRO A 121 -2.03 -10.80 3.14
C PRO A 121 -2.49 -12.14 3.73
N ALA A 122 -3.31 -12.13 4.79
CA ALA A 122 -3.86 -13.38 5.35
C ALA A 122 -4.81 -14.09 4.38
N PHE A 123 -5.63 -13.34 3.66
CA PHE A 123 -6.48 -13.85 2.60
C PHE A 123 -5.66 -14.46 1.47
N LEU A 124 -4.70 -13.71 0.92
CA LEU A 124 -3.84 -14.18 -0.18
C LEU A 124 -3.00 -15.39 0.23
N LYS A 125 -2.53 -15.44 1.48
CA LYS A 125 -1.87 -16.63 2.04
C LYS A 125 -2.81 -17.84 2.06
N GLY A 126 -4.07 -17.65 2.43
CA GLY A 126 -5.12 -18.68 2.36
C GLY A 126 -5.35 -19.18 0.93
N GLU A 127 -5.16 -18.31 -0.06
CA GLU A 127 -5.20 -18.60 -1.48
C GLU A 127 -3.88 -19.20 -2.05
N GLY A 128 -2.95 -19.57 -1.20
CA GLY A 128 -1.71 -20.25 -1.58
C GLY A 128 -0.57 -19.33 -1.98
N TYR A 129 -0.66 -18.03 -1.73
CA TYR A 129 0.44 -17.10 -1.96
C TYR A 129 1.53 -17.21 -0.88
N ARG A 130 2.76 -17.06 -1.29
CA ARG A 130 3.82 -16.56 -0.42
C ARG A 130 3.64 -15.08 -0.21
N THR A 131 3.73 -14.62 1.04
CA THR A 131 3.44 -13.22 1.39
C THR A 131 4.63 -12.58 2.07
N ALA A 132 5.14 -11.50 1.50
CA ALA A 132 6.28 -10.76 2.02
C ALA A 132 5.97 -9.28 2.17
N MET A 133 6.48 -8.68 3.24
CA MET A 133 6.42 -7.24 3.45
C MET A 133 7.81 -6.66 3.63
N VAL A 134 8.09 -5.56 2.91
CA VAL A 134 9.30 -4.77 3.07
C VAL A 134 8.90 -3.33 3.36
N GLY A 135 9.46 -2.72 4.42
CA GLY A 135 9.32 -1.30 4.67
C GLY A 135 8.62 -0.90 5.97
N LYS A 136 7.88 0.20 5.93
CA LYS A 136 7.21 0.83 7.07
C LYS A 136 5.91 0.09 7.42
N TRP A 137 5.83 -0.46 8.64
CA TRP A 137 4.61 -1.09 9.16
C TRP A 137 3.56 -0.06 9.60
N HIS A 138 3.86 0.72 10.60
CA HIS A 138 3.08 1.82 11.19
C HIS A 138 1.66 1.44 11.68
N LEU A 139 1.43 0.17 12.00
CA LEU A 139 0.17 -0.32 12.59
C LEU A 139 0.36 -0.92 13.99
N GLY A 140 1.51 -0.58 14.63
CA GLY A 140 1.82 -0.94 16.01
C GLY A 140 2.22 -2.40 16.22
N PHE A 141 2.68 -2.67 17.44
CA PHE A 141 3.00 -3.98 18.00
C PHE A 141 2.42 -4.07 19.40
N ASP A 142 2.06 -5.24 19.86
CA ASP A 142 1.60 -5.47 21.23
C ASP A 142 2.73 -5.23 22.22
N GLY A 143 2.54 -4.31 23.16
CA GLY A 143 3.58 -3.84 24.07
C GLY A 143 4.58 -2.86 23.46
N GLY A 144 4.30 -2.37 22.24
CA GLY A 144 5.14 -1.42 21.52
C GLY A 144 6.36 -2.02 20.82
N PRO A 145 7.13 -1.20 20.08
CA PRO A 145 8.26 -1.68 19.29
C PRO A 145 9.49 -2.08 20.13
N LEU A 146 9.55 -1.68 21.40
CA LEU A 146 10.60 -2.08 22.35
C LEU A 146 10.19 -3.27 23.24
N ALA A 147 9.05 -3.89 22.96
CA ALA A 147 8.66 -5.12 23.67
C ALA A 147 9.72 -6.22 23.46
N PRO A 148 9.88 -7.14 24.43
CA PRO A 148 10.79 -8.26 24.26
C PRO A 148 10.45 -9.08 23.02
N ALA A 149 11.48 -9.50 22.28
CA ALA A 149 11.28 -10.42 21.16
C ALA A 149 10.80 -11.80 21.66
N PRO A 150 9.92 -12.46 20.90
CA PRO A 150 9.43 -12.13 19.56
C PRO A 150 8.30 -11.09 19.61
N LEU A 151 8.41 -10.02 18.80
CA LEU A 151 7.38 -9.01 18.62
C LEU A 151 6.05 -9.64 18.17
N ARG A 152 4.94 -9.18 18.78
CA ARG A 152 3.59 -9.67 18.50
C ARG A 152 2.70 -8.56 17.93
N GLY A 153 1.58 -8.95 17.32
CA GLY A 153 0.64 -8.00 16.71
C GLY A 153 1.14 -7.35 15.41
N GLY A 154 2.36 -7.65 14.99
CA GLY A 154 3.00 -7.13 13.80
C GLY A 154 2.65 -7.86 12.50
N PRO A 155 3.43 -7.63 11.40
CA PRO A 155 3.14 -8.14 10.07
C PRO A 155 2.93 -9.66 10.00
N LEU A 156 3.76 -10.46 10.69
CA LEU A 156 3.64 -11.91 10.67
C LEU A 156 2.37 -12.44 11.34
N ASP A 157 1.84 -11.70 12.34
CA ASP A 157 0.56 -12.03 12.98
C ASP A 157 -0.64 -11.57 12.14
N ARG A 158 -0.38 -10.85 11.06
CA ARG A 158 -1.37 -10.30 10.13
C ARG A 158 -1.27 -10.87 8.73
N GLY A 159 -0.66 -12.06 8.61
CA GLY A 159 -0.70 -12.87 7.39
C GLY A 159 0.53 -12.80 6.50
N PHE A 160 1.54 -12.01 6.82
CA PHE A 160 2.81 -12.07 6.10
C PHE A 160 3.66 -13.26 6.57
N ASP A 161 4.34 -13.94 5.64
CA ASP A 161 5.30 -15.00 5.92
C ASP A 161 6.65 -14.44 6.35
N SER A 162 7.03 -13.28 5.78
CA SER A 162 8.28 -12.59 6.10
C SER A 162 8.09 -11.08 6.17
N PHE A 163 8.91 -10.45 6.99
CA PHE A 163 8.95 -8.99 7.17
C PHE A 163 10.37 -8.48 7.32
N PHE A 164 10.71 -7.43 6.59
CA PHE A 164 11.87 -6.61 6.86
C PHE A 164 11.47 -5.13 6.80
N GLY A 165 11.70 -4.39 7.86
CA GLY A 165 11.28 -2.99 7.84
C GLY A 165 11.52 -2.25 9.14
N ILE A 166 10.71 -1.20 9.34
CA ILE A 166 10.70 -0.36 10.54
C ILE A 166 9.29 -0.28 11.13
N HIS A 167 9.20 0.02 12.40
CA HIS A 167 7.93 0.01 13.13
C HIS A 167 6.99 1.17 12.76
N ALA A 168 7.53 2.35 12.44
CA ALA A 168 6.78 3.59 12.15
C ALA A 168 7.51 4.44 11.10
N SER A 169 7.19 5.74 10.98
CA SER A 169 7.90 6.69 10.11
C SER A 169 9.32 6.92 10.61
N LEU A 170 10.21 7.33 9.70
CA LEU A 170 11.63 7.57 10.01
C LEU A 170 11.90 8.73 10.99
N ASP A 171 10.92 9.58 11.25
CA ASP A 171 10.99 10.66 12.22
C ASP A 171 10.54 10.25 13.63
N ILE A 172 10.08 8.99 13.81
CA ILE A 172 9.52 8.47 15.06
C ILE A 172 10.45 7.40 15.65
N PRO A 173 11.06 7.66 16.83
CA PRO A 173 11.85 6.66 17.51
C PRO A 173 10.98 5.51 18.08
N PRO A 174 11.58 4.37 18.39
CA PRO A 174 13.00 4.00 18.29
C PRO A 174 13.43 3.64 16.86
N TYR A 175 14.68 3.91 16.51
CA TYR A 175 15.23 3.73 15.18
C TYR A 175 16.01 2.41 15.08
N PHE A 176 15.44 1.41 14.43
CA PHE A 176 16.07 0.12 14.16
C PHE A 176 15.31 -0.64 13.06
N PHE A 177 16.00 -1.55 12.41
CA PHE A 177 15.35 -2.50 11.51
C PHE A 177 14.81 -3.69 12.28
N ILE A 178 13.69 -4.20 11.82
CA ILE A 178 13.04 -5.42 12.30
C ILE A 178 13.12 -6.44 11.16
N ARG A 179 13.56 -7.66 11.48
CA ARG A 179 13.39 -8.83 10.61
C ARG A 179 12.44 -9.79 11.30
N ASP A 180 11.33 -10.05 10.61
CA ASP A 180 10.26 -10.92 11.09
C ASP A 180 9.69 -10.48 12.45
N ARG A 181 10.20 -11.01 13.55
CA ARG A 181 9.71 -10.76 14.91
C ARG A 181 10.78 -10.19 15.84
N ALA A 182 11.90 -9.78 15.31
CA ALA A 182 13.00 -9.32 16.15
C ALA A 182 13.74 -8.11 15.57
N PRO A 183 14.25 -7.20 16.40
CA PRO A 183 15.22 -6.21 15.96
C PRO A 183 16.44 -6.90 15.31
N VAL A 184 16.89 -6.36 14.17
CA VAL A 184 18.16 -6.78 13.55
C VAL A 184 19.33 -6.44 14.48
N THR A 185 19.33 -5.21 14.97
CA THR A 185 20.21 -4.71 16.03
C THR A 185 19.35 -3.96 17.04
N PRO A 186 19.41 -4.25 18.33
CA PRO A 186 18.62 -3.57 19.34
C PRO A 186 18.92 -2.07 19.42
N ALA A 187 17.91 -1.25 19.71
CA ALA A 187 18.04 0.18 19.93
C ALA A 187 18.66 0.45 21.30
N SER A 188 19.99 0.62 21.35
CA SER A 188 20.79 0.69 22.59
C SER A 188 21.46 2.03 22.82
N ILE A 189 21.50 2.92 21.83
CA ILE A 189 22.09 4.26 21.95
C ILE A 189 21.00 5.34 21.92
N ASP A 190 21.33 6.54 22.40
CA ASP A 190 20.49 7.72 22.27
C ASP A 190 20.97 8.56 21.06
N VAL A 191 20.03 9.04 20.27
CA VAL A 191 20.28 9.97 19.18
C VAL A 191 19.54 11.28 19.44
N ALA A 192 20.18 12.40 19.09
CA ALA A 192 19.58 13.72 19.19
C ALA A 192 18.53 13.92 18.08
N ALA A 193 17.58 14.84 18.31
CA ALA A 193 16.67 15.32 17.27
C ALA A 193 17.45 16.03 16.16
N SER A 194 16.88 16.04 14.96
CA SER A 194 17.40 16.76 13.81
C SER A 194 16.33 17.64 13.20
N SER A 195 16.75 18.72 12.58
CA SER A 195 15.92 19.61 11.77
C SER A 195 16.77 20.27 10.70
N THR A 196 16.15 20.85 9.69
CA THR A 196 16.84 21.60 8.63
C THR A 196 16.40 23.06 8.69
N GLU A 197 17.36 23.99 8.80
CA GLU A 197 17.08 25.42 8.78
C GLU A 197 16.35 25.82 7.47
N GLY A 198 15.37 26.70 7.57
CA GLY A 198 14.54 27.14 6.46
C GLY A 198 13.36 26.22 6.11
N TRP A 199 13.18 25.13 6.84
CA TRP A 199 12.06 24.20 6.71
C TRP A 199 11.21 24.17 7.99
N THR A 200 9.97 23.69 7.89
CA THR A 200 9.11 23.50 9.06
C THR A 200 9.56 22.30 9.90
N ASP A 201 9.01 22.20 11.13
CA ASP A 201 9.34 21.11 12.09
C ASP A 201 8.98 19.70 11.61
N ILE A 202 8.38 19.54 10.42
CA ILE A 202 8.00 18.26 9.83
C ILE A 202 8.46 18.13 8.36
N GLN A 203 9.41 18.95 7.95
CA GLN A 203 10.01 18.95 6.62
C GLN A 203 11.54 18.85 6.72
N GLY A 204 12.22 18.68 5.58
CA GLY A 204 13.68 18.57 5.55
C GLY A 204 14.18 17.30 6.25
N ALA A 205 15.38 17.36 6.82
CA ALA A 205 16.00 16.24 7.54
C ALA A 205 15.54 16.22 9.03
N PHE A 206 14.24 16.15 9.24
CA PHE A 206 13.62 16.17 10.57
C PHE A 206 13.46 14.76 11.15
N TRP A 207 13.92 14.55 12.38
CA TRP A 207 13.54 13.42 13.23
C TRP A 207 13.64 13.78 14.71
N ARG A 208 12.89 13.06 15.55
CA ARG A 208 12.82 13.26 17.01
C ARG A 208 13.97 12.57 17.70
N ALA A 209 14.40 13.12 18.84
CA ALA A 209 15.35 12.44 19.73
C ALA A 209 14.75 11.14 20.27
N GLY A 210 15.60 10.12 20.46
CA GLY A 210 15.17 8.85 21.03
C GLY A 210 16.21 7.74 20.91
N LYS A 211 15.78 6.51 21.19
CA LYS A 211 16.64 5.32 21.08
C LYS A 211 16.87 4.94 19.64
N SER A 212 18.10 4.47 19.34
CA SER A 212 18.50 3.96 18.03
C SER A 212 19.39 2.73 18.16
N ALA A 213 19.34 1.87 17.17
CA ALA A 213 20.38 0.87 16.96
C ALA A 213 21.69 1.57 16.54
N PRO A 214 22.87 1.09 16.98
CA PRO A 214 24.15 1.72 16.66
C PRO A 214 24.48 1.76 15.16
N ASP A 215 23.95 0.82 14.40
CA ASP A 215 24.13 0.67 12.95
C ASP A 215 22.99 1.25 12.11
N PHE A 216 22.01 1.90 12.74
CA PHE A 216 20.89 2.51 12.02
C PHE A 216 21.28 3.88 11.45
N VAL A 217 21.19 3.99 10.14
CA VAL A 217 21.48 5.23 9.41
C VAL A 217 20.26 5.64 8.62
N HIS A 218 19.60 6.73 9.00
CA HIS A 218 18.37 7.23 8.36
C HIS A 218 18.48 7.34 6.84
N ALA A 219 19.59 7.89 6.33
CA ALA A 219 19.81 8.03 4.88
C ALA A 219 19.95 6.70 4.13
N GLY A 220 20.26 5.61 4.82
CA GLY A 220 20.40 4.27 4.24
C GLY A 220 19.10 3.49 4.13
N VAL A 221 18.02 3.94 4.79
CA VAL A 221 16.81 3.12 4.94
C VAL A 221 16.13 2.83 3.60
N ARG A 222 16.00 3.83 2.71
CA ARG A 222 15.41 3.64 1.37
C ARG A 222 16.16 2.56 0.59
N THR A 223 17.49 2.66 0.55
CA THR A 223 18.35 1.70 -0.16
C THR A 223 18.21 0.29 0.44
N ARG A 224 18.13 0.17 1.77
CA ARG A 224 17.94 -1.12 2.43
C ARG A 224 16.58 -1.74 2.08
N PHE A 225 15.53 -0.94 1.93
CA PHE A 225 14.22 -1.43 1.48
C PHE A 225 14.23 -1.84 0.01
N GLU A 226 14.91 -1.08 -0.84
CA GLU A 226 15.10 -1.43 -2.25
C GLU A 226 15.85 -2.77 -2.40
N GLU A 227 17.01 -2.89 -1.77
CA GLU A 227 17.82 -4.13 -1.77
C GLU A 227 17.01 -5.33 -1.30
N GLU A 228 16.25 -5.19 -0.20
CA GLU A 228 15.47 -6.28 0.37
C GLU A 228 14.28 -6.66 -0.53
N ALA A 229 13.57 -5.69 -1.10
CA ALA A 229 12.47 -5.95 -2.03
C ALA A 229 12.96 -6.66 -3.31
N VAL A 230 14.08 -6.21 -3.87
CA VAL A 230 14.73 -6.84 -5.01
C VAL A 230 15.20 -8.25 -4.66
N ARG A 231 15.79 -8.45 -3.47
CA ARG A 231 16.21 -9.76 -2.97
C ARG A 231 15.02 -10.74 -2.87
N VAL A 232 13.88 -10.30 -2.29
CA VAL A 232 12.67 -11.13 -2.20
C VAL A 232 12.21 -11.59 -3.58
N LEU A 233 12.21 -10.68 -4.57
CA LEU A 233 11.86 -11.02 -5.95
C LEU A 233 12.85 -12.01 -6.57
N GLN A 234 14.15 -11.81 -6.38
CA GLN A 234 15.21 -12.65 -6.97
C GLN A 234 15.27 -14.05 -6.35
N GLU A 235 15.09 -14.15 -5.03
CA GLU A 235 15.17 -15.43 -4.29
C GLU A 235 13.86 -16.22 -4.30
N HIS A 236 12.76 -15.63 -4.77
CA HIS A 236 11.48 -16.33 -4.86
C HIS A 236 11.57 -17.49 -5.85
N ASP A 237 11.33 -18.72 -5.40
CA ASP A 237 11.54 -19.97 -6.15
C ASP A 237 10.44 -20.27 -7.20
N GLY A 238 9.37 -19.47 -7.22
CA GLY A 238 8.23 -19.65 -8.12
C GLY A 238 7.37 -20.88 -7.83
N SER A 239 7.56 -21.57 -6.71
CA SER A 239 6.76 -22.74 -6.31
C SER A 239 5.30 -22.38 -5.98
N ALA A 240 5.05 -21.14 -5.60
CA ALA A 240 3.76 -20.54 -5.32
C ALA A 240 3.73 -19.11 -5.90
N PRO A 241 2.57 -18.47 -6.13
CA PRO A 241 2.53 -17.06 -6.47
C PRO A 241 3.00 -16.19 -5.29
N LEU A 242 3.60 -15.03 -5.58
CA LEU A 242 4.11 -14.10 -4.58
C LEU A 242 3.18 -12.90 -4.42
N PHE A 243 2.86 -12.56 -3.18
CA PHE A 243 2.38 -11.24 -2.80
C PHE A 243 3.50 -10.47 -2.10
N LEU A 244 4.01 -9.42 -2.73
CA LEU A 244 5.02 -8.53 -2.17
C LEU A 244 4.41 -7.15 -1.91
N TYR A 245 4.37 -6.73 -0.65
CA TYR A 245 3.97 -5.40 -0.22
C TYR A 245 5.19 -4.59 0.16
N VAL A 246 5.58 -3.63 -0.70
CA VAL A 246 6.69 -2.72 -0.47
C VAL A 246 6.13 -1.38 0.00
N ALA A 247 6.18 -1.16 1.30
CA ALA A 247 5.71 0.06 1.95
C ALA A 247 6.89 0.97 2.25
N LEU A 248 7.23 1.85 1.31
CA LEU A 248 8.34 2.77 1.47
C LEU A 248 8.10 3.73 2.64
N ALA A 249 9.18 4.26 3.20
CA ALA A 249 9.14 5.34 4.20
C ALA A 249 9.56 6.68 3.58
N SER A 250 9.59 6.76 2.26
CA SER A 250 9.96 7.92 1.45
C SER A 250 8.86 8.23 0.42
N PRO A 251 8.68 9.51 0.06
CA PRO A 251 9.47 10.69 0.43
C PRO A 251 9.04 11.38 1.75
N HIS A 252 8.44 10.66 2.72
CA HIS A 252 8.19 11.21 4.06
C HIS A 252 9.48 11.75 4.70
N THR A 253 9.38 12.78 5.53
CA THR A 253 10.52 13.28 6.31
C THR A 253 11.14 12.15 7.18
N PRO A 254 12.46 12.14 7.40
CA PRO A 254 13.50 13.06 6.95
C PRO A 254 13.85 12.94 5.46
N TRP A 255 13.94 14.09 4.78
CA TRP A 255 14.33 14.13 3.38
C TRP A 255 15.85 14.00 3.26
N LEU A 256 16.29 12.81 2.95
CA LEU A 256 17.70 12.44 2.89
C LEU A 256 18.03 11.81 1.53
N PRO A 257 17.92 12.59 0.44
CA PRO A 257 18.20 12.07 -0.90
C PRO A 257 19.68 11.64 -1.03
N GLY A 258 19.88 10.51 -1.71
CA GLY A 258 21.21 10.00 -2.01
C GLY A 258 21.96 10.85 -3.03
N ARG A 259 21.22 11.56 -3.90
CA ARG A 259 21.78 12.48 -4.91
C ARG A 259 21.03 13.81 -4.87
N ARG A 260 21.77 14.90 -4.98
CA ARG A 260 21.23 16.26 -4.95
C ARG A 260 21.12 16.87 -6.36
N GLY A 261 20.20 17.84 -6.52
CA GLY A 261 20.04 18.63 -7.73
C GLY A 261 19.35 17.88 -8.89
N ARG A 262 18.61 16.83 -8.61
CA ARG A 262 17.84 16.06 -9.60
C ARG A 262 16.42 16.60 -9.79
N GLY A 263 15.76 16.97 -8.70
CA GLY A 263 14.38 17.42 -8.67
C GLY A 263 14.28 18.94 -8.53
N GLY A 264 13.41 19.58 -9.33
CA GLY A 264 13.19 21.02 -9.28
C GLY A 264 12.43 21.51 -8.04
N ALA A 265 12.16 20.63 -7.05
CA ALA A 265 11.50 20.92 -5.77
C ALA A 265 12.47 20.75 -4.58
N GLU A 266 13.73 21.15 -4.74
CA GLU A 266 14.79 21.12 -3.72
C GLU A 266 14.96 19.72 -3.10
N LEU A 267 15.18 19.62 -1.77
CA LEU A 267 15.39 18.35 -1.06
C LEU A 267 14.27 17.34 -1.25
N TYR A 268 13.03 17.82 -1.25
CA TYR A 268 11.86 16.99 -1.45
C TYR A 268 11.87 16.36 -2.86
N GLY A 269 12.07 17.21 -3.88
CA GLY A 269 12.11 16.74 -5.26
C GLY A 269 13.24 15.76 -5.54
N ASP A 270 14.41 15.99 -4.96
CA ASP A 270 15.54 15.04 -5.03
C ASP A 270 15.17 13.70 -4.39
N PHE A 271 14.44 13.71 -3.27
CA PHE A 271 14.04 12.50 -2.56
C PHE A 271 12.91 11.74 -3.28
N VAL A 272 11.97 12.44 -3.92
CA VAL A 272 10.98 11.84 -4.82
C VAL A 272 11.65 11.18 -6.02
N ALA A 273 12.69 11.81 -6.61
CA ALA A 273 13.44 11.20 -7.68
C ALA A 273 14.20 9.92 -7.25
N ASP A 274 14.63 9.84 -5.99
CA ASP A 274 15.19 8.60 -5.42
C ASP A 274 14.10 7.52 -5.20
N VAL A 275 12.86 7.90 -4.90
CA VAL A 275 11.71 6.97 -4.86
C VAL A 275 11.45 6.40 -6.25
N ASP A 276 11.51 7.24 -7.29
CA ASP A 276 11.36 6.80 -8.68
C ASP A 276 12.43 5.76 -9.07
N ASP A 277 13.70 5.98 -8.71
CA ASP A 277 14.76 4.99 -8.92
C ASP A 277 14.44 3.65 -8.24
N THR A 278 13.94 3.69 -6.99
CA THR A 278 13.54 2.48 -6.24
C THR A 278 12.38 1.75 -6.91
N VAL A 279 11.36 2.47 -7.38
CA VAL A 279 10.27 1.88 -8.16
C VAL A 279 10.81 1.20 -9.41
N GLY A 280 11.74 1.86 -10.11
CA GLY A 280 12.43 1.31 -11.29
C GLY A 280 13.15 -0.01 -11.00
N ALA A 281 13.90 -0.07 -9.90
CA ALA A 281 14.64 -1.26 -9.49
C ALA A 281 13.71 -2.45 -9.17
N ILE A 282 12.62 -2.19 -8.42
CA ILE A 282 11.62 -3.22 -8.07
C ILE A 282 10.89 -3.74 -9.30
N VAL A 283 10.44 -2.82 -10.17
CA VAL A 283 9.76 -3.18 -11.43
C VAL A 283 10.68 -4.01 -12.33
N ALA A 284 11.95 -3.61 -12.46
CA ALA A 284 12.94 -4.34 -13.26
C ALA A 284 13.20 -5.76 -12.69
N ALA A 285 13.28 -5.90 -11.35
CA ALA A 285 13.45 -7.20 -10.72
C ALA A 285 12.22 -8.11 -10.93
N ALA A 286 11.01 -7.56 -10.84
CA ALA A 286 9.78 -8.30 -11.12
C ALA A 286 9.72 -8.74 -12.60
N ASP A 287 10.09 -7.85 -13.53
CA ASP A 287 10.10 -8.14 -14.95
C ASP A 287 11.13 -9.19 -15.36
N ALA A 288 12.31 -9.18 -14.72
CA ALA A 288 13.38 -10.14 -14.97
C ALA A 288 12.97 -11.60 -14.69
N ARG A 289 11.93 -11.81 -13.88
CA ARG A 289 11.39 -13.15 -13.61
C ARG A 289 10.60 -13.73 -14.79
N GLY A 290 10.10 -12.89 -15.69
CA GLY A 290 9.27 -13.33 -16.82
C GLY A 290 7.92 -13.96 -16.41
N GLU A 291 7.50 -13.79 -15.18
CA GLU A 291 6.26 -14.33 -14.62
C GLU A 291 5.09 -13.34 -14.79
N ASP A 292 3.87 -13.88 -14.87
CA ASP A 292 2.66 -13.06 -14.87
C ASP A 292 2.58 -12.26 -13.55
N THR A 293 2.64 -10.93 -13.63
CA THR A 293 2.74 -10.07 -12.44
C THR A 293 1.87 -8.83 -12.58
N LEU A 294 0.96 -8.67 -11.62
CA LEU A 294 0.21 -7.42 -11.41
C LEU A 294 1.04 -6.51 -10.49
N ILE A 295 1.39 -5.32 -10.98
CA ILE A 295 2.09 -4.29 -10.20
C ILE A 295 1.14 -3.12 -9.98
N VAL A 296 1.02 -2.69 -8.72
CA VAL A 296 0.29 -1.49 -8.30
C VAL A 296 1.28 -0.52 -7.66
N PHE A 297 1.28 0.74 -8.10
CA PHE A 297 2.00 1.84 -7.48
C PHE A 297 1.03 2.91 -6.98
N THR A 298 1.20 3.40 -5.75
CA THR A 298 0.42 4.50 -5.18
C THR A 298 1.15 5.13 -3.97
N SER A 299 0.52 6.13 -3.31
CA SER A 299 1.00 6.76 -2.06
C SER A 299 -0.06 6.62 -0.96
N ASP A 300 0.37 6.58 0.30
CA ASP A 300 -0.55 6.36 1.43
C ASP A 300 -1.37 7.60 1.81
N ASN A 301 -0.89 8.79 1.54
CA ASN A 301 -1.59 10.07 1.70
C ASN A 301 -0.86 11.18 0.94
N GLY A 302 -1.46 12.38 0.93
CA GLY A 302 -0.89 13.56 0.30
C GLY A 302 0.42 14.03 0.91
N PRO A 303 1.14 14.94 0.22
CA PRO A 303 2.45 15.43 0.62
C PRO A 303 2.37 16.39 1.81
N VAL A 304 3.48 16.62 2.49
CA VAL A 304 3.67 17.77 3.37
C VAL A 304 4.32 18.88 2.53
N TRP A 305 3.48 19.67 1.83
CA TRP A 305 3.93 20.70 0.89
C TRP A 305 3.03 21.91 0.99
N TYR A 306 3.59 23.00 1.55
CA TYR A 306 2.84 24.21 1.84
C TYR A 306 2.72 25.14 0.62
N PRO A 307 1.76 26.09 0.61
CA PRO A 307 1.68 27.10 -0.45
C PRO A 307 2.97 27.90 -0.64
N ASP A 308 3.71 28.15 0.43
CA ASP A 308 5.02 28.85 0.37
C ASP A 308 6.07 28.00 -0.35
N ASP A 309 6.01 26.66 -0.24
CA ASP A 309 6.88 25.75 -0.98
C ASP A 309 6.55 25.79 -2.48
N VAL A 310 5.25 25.83 -2.81
CA VAL A 310 4.80 26.01 -4.21
C VAL A 310 5.29 27.34 -4.76
N ALA A 311 5.14 28.43 -4.00
CA ALA A 311 5.59 29.76 -4.43
C ALA A 311 7.12 29.82 -4.63
N ARG A 312 7.88 29.14 -3.77
CA ARG A 312 9.34 29.10 -3.82
C ARG A 312 9.87 28.26 -4.98
N THR A 313 9.29 27.09 -5.20
CA THR A 313 9.83 26.09 -6.15
C THR A 313 9.10 26.07 -7.48
N GLY A 314 7.86 26.59 -7.54
CA GLY A 314 6.96 26.46 -8.68
C GLY A 314 6.47 25.03 -8.91
N HIS A 315 6.63 24.12 -7.94
CA HIS A 315 6.14 22.74 -8.01
C HIS A 315 4.90 22.57 -7.14
N ALA A 316 3.81 22.09 -7.72
CA ALA A 316 2.57 21.76 -7.03
C ALA A 316 2.49 20.26 -6.74
N SER A 317 2.98 19.81 -5.58
CA SER A 317 3.03 18.39 -5.23
C SER A 317 1.64 17.75 -5.15
N ALA A 318 0.59 18.47 -4.70
CA ALA A 318 -0.79 17.99 -4.77
C ALA A 318 -1.43 18.15 -6.17
N GLY A 319 -0.70 18.62 -7.17
CA GLY A 319 -1.24 18.92 -8.50
C GLY A 319 -2.26 20.07 -8.44
N PRO A 320 -3.44 19.93 -9.09
CA PRO A 320 -4.48 20.96 -9.09
C PRO A 320 -5.32 20.97 -7.82
N TYR A 321 -5.07 20.08 -6.87
CA TYR A 321 -5.92 19.86 -5.72
C TYR A 321 -5.51 20.72 -4.53
N ARG A 322 -6.50 21.16 -3.77
CA ARG A 322 -6.31 21.87 -2.52
C ARG A 322 -5.89 20.92 -1.40
N GLY A 323 -5.06 21.44 -0.49
CA GLY A 323 -4.68 20.74 0.73
C GLY A 323 -3.41 19.91 0.60
N MET A 324 -3.10 19.22 1.67
CA MET A 324 -1.91 18.40 1.87
C MET A 324 -2.21 17.30 2.88
N LYS A 325 -1.21 16.51 3.28
CA LYS A 325 -1.30 15.48 4.33
C LYS A 325 -2.20 15.89 5.50
N SER A 326 -3.02 14.97 5.97
CA SER A 326 -4.00 15.12 7.05
C SER A 326 -5.20 16.01 6.73
N ASP A 327 -5.23 16.73 5.62
CA ASP A 327 -6.36 17.56 5.23
C ASP A 327 -7.53 16.74 4.69
N SER A 328 -8.74 17.24 4.94
CA SER A 328 -9.97 16.70 4.37
C SER A 328 -10.16 17.10 2.89
N PHE A 329 -9.33 17.98 2.36
CA PHE A 329 -9.31 18.38 0.95
C PHE A 329 -8.68 17.32 0.06
N GLU A 330 -8.98 17.37 -1.25
CA GLU A 330 -8.52 16.37 -2.23
C GLU A 330 -7.01 16.12 -2.16
N GLY A 331 -6.18 17.15 -2.01
CA GLY A 331 -4.72 17.04 -1.91
C GLY A 331 -4.24 16.20 -0.71
N GLY A 332 -5.09 15.96 0.30
CA GLY A 332 -4.75 15.13 1.45
C GLY A 332 -4.90 13.63 1.21
N HIS A 333 -5.73 13.23 0.24
CA HIS A 333 -6.12 11.82 0.09
C HIS A 333 -6.32 11.34 -1.35
N ARG A 334 -6.31 12.22 -2.36
CA ARG A 334 -6.33 11.83 -3.77
C ARG A 334 -4.91 11.59 -4.24
N MET A 335 -4.63 10.33 -4.61
CA MET A 335 -3.26 9.85 -4.80
C MET A 335 -2.98 9.45 -6.24
N PRO A 336 -1.71 9.50 -6.70
CA PRO A 336 -1.34 8.84 -7.93
C PRO A 336 -1.59 7.34 -7.76
N PHE A 337 -2.24 6.73 -8.75
CA PHE A 337 -2.51 5.29 -8.75
C PHE A 337 -2.28 4.73 -10.14
N ILE A 338 -1.38 3.77 -10.24
CA ILE A 338 -1.02 3.09 -11.49
C ILE A 338 -1.14 1.59 -11.26
N ALA A 339 -1.78 0.90 -12.19
CA ALA A 339 -1.80 -0.55 -12.23
C ALA A 339 -1.28 -1.05 -13.57
N ARG A 340 -0.33 -1.98 -13.54
CA ARG A 340 0.22 -2.64 -14.72
C ARG A 340 0.09 -4.16 -14.60
N TRP A 341 -0.57 -4.76 -15.57
CA TRP A 341 -0.67 -6.21 -15.70
C TRP A 341 -0.53 -6.55 -17.17
N ARG A 342 0.66 -6.93 -17.58
CA ARG A 342 1.01 -7.13 -18.99
C ARG A 342 0.07 -8.13 -19.67
N GLY A 343 -0.45 -7.75 -20.83
CA GLY A 343 -1.39 -8.56 -21.62
C GLY A 343 -2.82 -8.61 -21.08
N ARG A 344 -3.11 -7.95 -19.93
CA ARG A 344 -4.44 -7.88 -19.33
C ARG A 344 -4.93 -6.46 -19.13
N VAL A 345 -4.10 -5.59 -18.56
CA VAL A 345 -4.42 -4.16 -18.35
C VAL A 345 -3.95 -3.36 -19.55
N PRO A 346 -4.81 -2.49 -20.14
CA PRO A 346 -4.45 -1.65 -21.27
C PRO A 346 -3.28 -0.73 -20.95
N ALA A 347 -2.28 -0.72 -21.84
CA ALA A 347 -1.11 0.14 -21.70
C ALA A 347 -1.42 1.59 -22.13
N GLY A 348 -0.87 2.56 -21.37
CA GLY A 348 -1.02 3.99 -21.62
C GLY A 348 -2.43 4.54 -21.41
N ALA A 349 -3.33 3.74 -20.86
CA ALA A 349 -4.71 4.14 -20.61
C ALA A 349 -4.85 5.01 -19.34
N SER A 350 -6.01 5.68 -19.25
CA SER A 350 -6.37 6.49 -18.08
C SER A 350 -7.85 6.28 -17.76
N SER A 351 -8.17 6.07 -16.48
CA SER A 351 -9.53 5.95 -15.99
C SER A 351 -9.82 7.02 -14.93
N GLY A 352 -10.96 7.68 -15.04
CA GLY A 352 -11.49 8.64 -14.07
C GLY A 352 -12.44 8.02 -13.05
N GLN A 353 -12.45 6.71 -12.91
CA GLN A 353 -13.37 6.02 -12.01
C GLN A 353 -12.97 6.23 -10.54
N LEU A 354 -13.97 6.49 -9.71
CA LEU A 354 -13.81 6.62 -8.26
C LEU A 354 -13.40 5.27 -7.66
N LEU A 355 -12.28 5.21 -6.99
CA LEU A 355 -11.83 4.04 -6.24
C LEU A 355 -11.17 4.41 -4.91
N SER A 356 -11.16 3.48 -3.97
CA SER A 356 -10.43 3.55 -2.72
C SER A 356 -9.42 2.42 -2.62
N PHE A 357 -8.34 2.60 -1.86
CA PHE A 357 -7.38 1.50 -1.64
C PHE A 357 -7.99 0.33 -0.85
N THR A 358 -9.10 0.55 -0.15
CA THR A 358 -9.91 -0.56 0.40
C THR A 358 -10.35 -1.55 -0.68
N ASP A 359 -10.46 -1.10 -1.94
CA ASP A 359 -10.94 -1.88 -3.08
C ASP A 359 -9.94 -2.89 -3.61
N LEU A 360 -8.66 -2.74 -3.25
CA LEU A 360 -7.62 -3.71 -3.63
C LEU A 360 -7.95 -5.11 -3.14
N PHE A 361 -8.57 -5.23 -1.96
CA PHE A 361 -8.91 -6.54 -1.40
C PHE A 361 -9.89 -7.31 -2.30
N ALA A 362 -11.06 -6.73 -2.60
CA ALA A 362 -12.05 -7.37 -3.48
C ALA A 362 -11.55 -7.50 -4.92
N THR A 363 -10.70 -6.56 -5.38
CA THR A 363 -10.14 -6.60 -6.73
C THR A 363 -9.17 -7.77 -6.88
N PHE A 364 -8.31 -8.00 -5.91
CA PHE A 364 -7.41 -9.15 -5.95
C PHE A 364 -8.18 -10.47 -5.80
N ALA A 365 -9.18 -10.54 -4.92
CA ALA A 365 -10.06 -11.71 -4.84
C ALA A 365 -10.71 -12.02 -6.19
N ALA A 366 -11.28 -11.01 -6.85
CA ALA A 366 -11.88 -11.15 -8.18
C ALA A 366 -10.86 -11.54 -9.26
N ALA A 367 -9.64 -11.01 -9.21
CA ALA A 367 -8.58 -11.38 -10.15
C ALA A 367 -8.12 -12.85 -10.01
N LEU A 368 -8.37 -13.44 -8.86
CA LEU A 368 -8.05 -14.85 -8.55
C LEU A 368 -9.25 -15.79 -8.71
N ASP A 369 -10.42 -15.27 -9.08
CA ASP A 369 -11.70 -16.00 -9.05
C ASP A 369 -11.96 -16.64 -7.67
N ALA A 370 -11.64 -15.90 -6.60
CA ALA A 370 -11.73 -16.36 -5.21
C ALA A 370 -12.86 -15.63 -4.46
N GLU A 371 -13.57 -16.36 -3.61
CA GLU A 371 -14.61 -15.80 -2.76
C GLU A 371 -14.02 -15.13 -1.51
N LEU A 372 -14.57 -13.98 -1.15
CA LEU A 372 -14.21 -13.32 0.10
C LEU A 372 -14.76 -14.08 1.31
N PRO A 373 -13.97 -14.33 2.35
CA PRO A 373 -14.48 -14.89 3.60
C PRO A 373 -15.61 -14.01 4.19
N ALA A 374 -16.59 -14.63 4.81
CA ALA A 374 -17.71 -13.90 5.42
C ALA A 374 -17.22 -12.83 6.40
N GLY A 375 -17.67 -11.60 6.22
CA GLY A 375 -17.28 -10.44 7.03
C GLY A 375 -15.91 -9.86 6.73
N ALA A 376 -15.13 -10.44 5.80
CA ALA A 376 -13.89 -9.84 5.33
C ALA A 376 -14.14 -8.66 4.38
N ALA A 377 -13.29 -7.65 4.45
CA ALA A 377 -13.27 -6.51 3.54
C ALA A 377 -14.66 -5.87 3.27
N PRO A 378 -15.44 -5.52 4.32
CA PRO A 378 -16.86 -5.16 4.19
C PRO A 378 -17.12 -3.90 3.35
N ASP A 379 -16.10 -3.06 3.15
CA ASP A 379 -16.20 -1.82 2.38
C ASP A 379 -15.46 -1.88 1.04
N SER A 380 -14.95 -3.04 0.69
CA SER A 380 -14.19 -3.26 -0.54
C SER A 380 -15.13 -3.55 -1.71
N VAL A 381 -14.93 -2.86 -2.82
CA VAL A 381 -15.64 -3.06 -4.08
C VAL A 381 -14.63 -3.34 -5.17
N SER A 382 -14.76 -4.46 -5.86
CA SER A 382 -13.83 -4.81 -6.93
C SER A 382 -13.91 -3.83 -8.10
N PHE A 383 -12.79 -3.24 -8.47
CA PHE A 383 -12.63 -2.45 -9.70
C PHE A 383 -11.93 -3.24 -10.81
N LEU A 384 -11.89 -4.57 -10.71
CA LEU A 384 -11.32 -5.42 -11.75
C LEU A 384 -11.89 -5.13 -13.16
N PRO A 385 -13.22 -4.90 -13.34
CA PRO A 385 -13.73 -4.51 -14.64
C PRO A 385 -13.06 -3.26 -15.21
N SER A 386 -12.88 -2.22 -14.38
CA SER A 386 -12.23 -0.96 -14.77
C SER A 386 -10.72 -1.10 -14.96
N LEU A 387 -10.13 -2.10 -14.33
CA LEU A 387 -8.72 -2.42 -14.52
C LEU A 387 -8.47 -3.07 -15.87
N LEU A 388 -9.40 -3.93 -16.32
CA LEU A 388 -9.32 -4.62 -17.61
C LEU A 388 -9.84 -3.78 -18.78
N ASP A 389 -10.80 -2.89 -18.51
CA ASP A 389 -11.40 -1.96 -19.46
C ASP A 389 -11.58 -0.59 -18.78
N PRO A 390 -10.73 0.41 -19.07
CA PRO A 390 -10.81 1.74 -18.47
C PRO A 390 -12.13 2.47 -18.69
N ASP A 391 -12.89 2.09 -19.71
CA ASP A 391 -14.19 2.65 -20.05
C ASP A 391 -15.36 1.89 -19.41
N ALA A 392 -15.09 0.80 -18.69
CA ALA A 392 -16.13 0.06 -17.97
C ALA A 392 -16.87 0.96 -16.98
N PRO A 393 -18.18 0.72 -16.73
CA PRO A 393 -18.91 1.49 -15.71
C PRO A 393 -18.27 1.42 -14.33
N SER A 394 -18.28 2.55 -13.61
CA SER A 394 -17.73 2.59 -12.25
C SER A 394 -18.46 1.61 -11.32
N ALA A 395 -17.72 0.73 -10.69
CA ALA A 395 -18.25 -0.21 -9.73
C ALA A 395 -18.61 0.48 -8.39
N ARG A 396 -17.92 1.59 -8.07
CA ARG A 396 -18.08 2.34 -6.83
C ARG A 396 -18.86 3.63 -7.06
N GLY A 397 -20.04 3.77 -6.44
CA GLY A 397 -20.84 5.00 -6.49
C GLY A 397 -20.43 6.03 -5.43
N ALA A 398 -19.91 5.58 -4.28
CA ALA A 398 -19.50 6.46 -3.18
C ALA A 398 -18.49 5.79 -2.27
N LEU A 399 -17.76 6.64 -1.51
CA LEU A 399 -16.82 6.20 -0.47
C LEU A 399 -16.83 7.15 0.73
N VAL A 400 -16.33 6.64 1.87
CA VAL A 400 -16.06 7.44 3.07
C VAL A 400 -14.60 7.27 3.42
N LEU A 401 -13.90 8.36 3.69
CA LEU A 401 -12.52 8.33 4.13
C LEU A 401 -12.31 9.07 5.45
N LYS A 402 -11.25 8.70 6.17
CA LYS A 402 -10.90 9.25 7.48
C LYS A 402 -9.95 10.45 7.30
N ALA A 403 -10.44 11.61 7.74
CA ALA A 403 -9.58 12.75 8.04
C ALA A 403 -9.75 13.09 9.54
N ASN A 404 -9.61 14.32 9.97
CA ASN A 404 -9.98 14.72 11.35
C ASN A 404 -11.50 14.78 11.60
N GLY A 405 -12.27 14.21 10.76
CA GLY A 405 -13.68 13.94 10.66
C GLY A 405 -13.85 12.89 9.59
N SER A 406 -15.00 12.88 8.94
CA SER A 406 -15.27 12.03 7.78
C SER A 406 -15.41 12.88 6.53
N VAL A 407 -14.94 12.35 5.43
CA VAL A 407 -15.15 12.88 4.09
C VAL A 407 -15.96 11.89 3.29
N VAL A 408 -17.01 12.34 2.63
CA VAL A 408 -17.85 11.53 1.74
C VAL A 408 -17.64 11.98 0.31
N ARG A 409 -17.35 11.03 -0.59
CA ARG A 409 -17.32 11.24 -2.03
C ARG A 409 -18.46 10.46 -2.66
N SER A 410 -19.25 11.11 -3.53
CA SER A 410 -20.28 10.46 -4.33
C SER A 410 -20.41 11.16 -5.69
N GLY A 411 -19.98 10.48 -6.75
CA GLY A 411 -19.82 11.09 -8.04
C GLY A 411 -18.94 12.36 -7.97
N ARG A 412 -19.45 13.47 -8.49
CA ARG A 412 -18.76 14.77 -8.46
C ARG A 412 -18.85 15.51 -7.11
N TRP A 413 -19.68 15.02 -6.18
CA TRP A 413 -19.94 15.72 -4.91
C TRP A 413 -19.03 15.23 -3.80
N LYS A 414 -18.60 16.18 -2.98
CA LYS A 414 -17.78 15.95 -1.78
C LYS A 414 -18.37 16.67 -0.59
N LEU A 415 -18.56 15.94 0.51
CA LEU A 415 -18.99 16.47 1.80
C LEU A 415 -17.88 16.25 2.84
N ILE A 416 -17.59 17.29 3.61
CA ILE A 416 -16.70 17.26 4.78
C ILE A 416 -17.54 17.64 5.99
N ASP A 417 -17.59 16.79 7.03
CA ASP A 417 -18.47 16.93 8.18
C ASP A 417 -17.98 17.94 9.26
N HIS A 418 -17.06 18.80 8.89
CA HIS A 418 -16.54 19.88 9.75
C HIS A 418 -16.09 21.10 8.92
N LEU A 419 -15.81 22.22 9.62
CA LEU A 419 -15.25 23.41 9.00
C LEU A 419 -13.74 23.47 9.14
N GLY A 420 -13.05 24.02 8.12
CA GLY A 420 -11.59 24.09 8.02
C GLY A 420 -10.97 22.85 7.38
N SER A 421 -9.64 22.79 7.29
CA SER A 421 -8.93 21.69 6.61
C SER A 421 -8.97 20.37 7.38
N GLY A 422 -9.09 20.42 8.71
CA GLY A 422 -8.91 19.28 9.59
C GLY A 422 -7.44 18.90 9.82
N GLY A 423 -6.53 19.30 8.94
CA GLY A 423 -5.13 18.87 8.92
C GLY A 423 -4.09 19.95 9.07
N PHE A 424 -3.11 19.98 8.17
CA PHE A 424 -1.97 20.87 8.26
C PHE A 424 -2.22 22.24 7.61
N SER A 425 -3.10 22.33 6.62
CA SER A 425 -3.48 23.61 6.01
C SER A 425 -4.24 24.51 6.98
N ARG A 426 -4.06 25.82 6.82
CA ARG A 426 -4.76 26.84 7.66
C ARG A 426 -5.99 27.38 6.94
N PRO A 427 -7.08 27.68 7.67
CA PRO A 427 -7.34 27.36 9.08
C PRO A 427 -7.62 25.85 9.29
N ARG A 428 -6.99 25.26 10.30
CA ARG A 428 -7.17 23.83 10.61
C ARG A 428 -8.60 23.51 11.07
N ARG A 429 -9.14 24.35 11.94
CA ARG A 429 -10.53 24.27 12.43
C ARG A 429 -11.14 25.66 12.47
N VAL A 430 -12.37 25.74 12.04
CA VAL A 430 -13.20 26.93 12.16
C VAL A 430 -14.36 26.60 13.09
N LYS A 431 -14.63 27.46 14.07
CA LYS A 431 -15.78 27.30 14.96
C LYS A 431 -17.06 27.62 14.21
N GLY A 432 -18.08 26.83 14.39
CA GLY A 432 -19.40 26.98 13.78
C GLY A 432 -20.10 25.64 13.64
N ASP A 433 -21.40 25.70 13.39
CA ASP A 433 -22.21 24.54 13.07
C ASP A 433 -22.15 24.28 11.56
N GLY A 434 -22.17 22.97 11.18
CA GLY A 434 -22.20 22.56 9.79
C GLY A 434 -20.87 21.97 9.31
N GLY A 435 -20.73 21.90 7.99
CA GLY A 435 -19.59 21.31 7.30
C GLY A 435 -19.28 22.04 5.99
N GLN A 436 -18.74 21.29 5.05
CA GLN A 436 -18.36 21.81 3.74
C GLN A 436 -18.91 20.88 2.65
N LEU A 437 -19.43 21.46 1.59
CA LEU A 437 -19.93 20.76 0.40
C LEU A 437 -19.29 21.36 -0.85
N TYR A 438 -18.73 20.52 -1.69
CA TYR A 438 -18.07 20.93 -2.93
C TYR A 438 -18.59 20.14 -4.12
N ASP A 439 -18.66 20.81 -5.28
CA ASP A 439 -18.90 20.21 -6.57
C ASP A 439 -17.59 20.12 -7.35
N LEU A 440 -16.88 19.02 -7.20
CA LEU A 440 -15.55 18.82 -7.80
C LEU A 440 -15.56 18.78 -9.34
N GLY A 441 -16.74 18.67 -9.95
CA GLY A 441 -16.87 18.75 -11.41
C GLY A 441 -16.69 20.16 -11.96
N SER A 442 -17.04 21.18 -11.18
CA SER A 442 -16.87 22.61 -11.51
C SER A 442 -15.82 23.31 -10.65
N ASP A 443 -15.56 22.81 -9.45
CA ASP A 443 -14.63 23.37 -8.46
C ASP A 443 -13.68 22.29 -7.90
N PRO A 444 -12.74 21.77 -8.71
CA PRO A 444 -11.76 20.79 -8.24
C PRO A 444 -10.80 21.31 -7.18
N GLY A 445 -10.71 22.65 -7.05
CA GLY A 445 -9.90 23.36 -6.05
C GLY A 445 -10.60 23.55 -4.70
N GLU A 446 -11.85 23.13 -4.54
CA GLU A 446 -12.60 23.21 -3.29
C GLU A 446 -12.64 24.63 -2.70
N THR A 447 -12.93 25.62 -3.54
CA THR A 447 -12.89 27.05 -3.21
C THR A 447 -14.24 27.60 -2.78
N GLU A 448 -15.34 27.02 -3.25
CA GLU A 448 -16.72 27.44 -3.03
C GLU A 448 -17.50 26.44 -2.17
N ASN A 449 -17.75 26.78 -0.90
CA ASN A 449 -18.50 25.93 0.01
C ASN A 449 -20.01 26.09 -0.19
N LEU A 450 -20.63 25.11 -0.79
CA LEU A 450 -22.07 25.05 -1.12
C LEU A 450 -22.94 24.50 0.01
N TRP A 451 -22.44 24.33 1.23
CA TRP A 451 -23.17 23.72 2.35
C TRP A 451 -24.52 24.40 2.64
N SER A 452 -24.51 25.72 2.68
CA SER A 452 -25.74 26.50 2.97
C SER A 452 -26.66 26.64 1.77
N GLU A 453 -26.12 26.55 0.55
CA GLU A 453 -26.85 26.74 -0.70
C GLU A 453 -27.54 25.47 -1.20
N ARG A 454 -26.96 24.32 -0.84
CA ARG A 454 -27.42 23.02 -1.31
C ARG A 454 -27.73 22.04 -0.16
N PRO A 455 -28.68 22.40 0.75
CA PRO A 455 -29.06 21.55 1.87
C PRO A 455 -29.64 20.19 1.41
N ASP A 456 -30.22 20.12 0.21
CA ASP A 456 -30.67 18.89 -0.44
C ASP A 456 -29.52 17.91 -0.64
N ARG A 457 -28.39 18.37 -1.16
CA ARG A 457 -27.18 17.56 -1.39
C ARG A 457 -26.47 17.20 -0.09
N VAL A 458 -26.46 18.11 0.87
CA VAL A 458 -25.92 17.82 2.21
C VAL A 458 -26.67 16.65 2.84
N ALA A 459 -28.01 16.70 2.84
CA ALA A 459 -28.84 15.63 3.39
C ALA A 459 -28.63 14.28 2.65
N GLU A 460 -28.53 14.31 1.32
CA GLU A 460 -28.24 13.13 0.50
C GLU A 460 -26.89 12.48 0.88
N LEU A 461 -25.83 13.27 0.97
CA LEU A 461 -24.48 12.74 1.27
C LEU A 461 -24.34 12.28 2.73
N LEU A 462 -25.04 12.92 3.67
CA LEU A 462 -25.12 12.43 5.04
C LEU A 462 -25.86 11.08 5.11
N ALA A 463 -26.92 10.89 4.32
CA ALA A 463 -27.59 9.61 4.21
C ALA A 463 -26.69 8.53 3.55
N VAL A 464 -25.88 8.91 2.55
CA VAL A 464 -24.86 8.03 1.97
C VAL A 464 -23.83 7.61 3.04
N LYS A 465 -23.32 8.56 3.83
CA LYS A 465 -22.40 8.29 4.94
C LYS A 465 -23.00 7.26 5.92
N LYS A 466 -24.23 7.54 6.40
CA LYS A 466 -24.94 6.66 7.32
C LYS A 466 -25.09 5.24 6.77
N ARG A 467 -25.52 5.09 5.54
CA ARG A 467 -25.67 3.78 4.87
C ARG A 467 -24.33 3.04 4.75
N LEU A 468 -23.23 3.73 4.37
CA LEU A 468 -21.92 3.12 4.18
C LEU A 468 -21.26 2.71 5.50
N LEU A 469 -21.49 3.44 6.58
CA LEU A 469 -20.93 3.13 7.88
C LEU A 469 -21.82 2.22 8.75
N GLY A 470 -23.11 2.07 8.39
CA GLY A 470 -24.05 1.24 9.15
C GLY A 470 -24.48 1.87 10.48
N ASP A 471 -24.44 3.20 10.56
CA ASP A 471 -24.91 3.97 11.70
C ASP A 471 -26.44 4.13 11.56
N ASP A 472 -27.21 3.20 12.08
CA ASP A 472 -28.68 3.29 12.23
C ASP A 472 -29.10 4.03 13.50
#